data_ea871614760f4c6bf9c22ecec4613cb4
#
_entry.id   ea871614760f4c6bf9c22ecec4613cb4
#
_cell.length_a   1.000
_cell.length_b   1.000
_cell.length_c   1.000
_cell.angle_alpha   90.00
_cell.angle_beta   90.00
_cell.angle_gamma   90.00
#
_symmetry.space_group_name_H-M   'P 1'
#
loop_
_entity.id
_entity.type
_entity.pdbx_description
1 polymer ?
#
loop_
_entity_poly.entity_id
_entity_poly.type
_entity_poly.pdbx_seq_one_letter_code
_entity_poly.pdbx_strand_id
1 'polypeptide(L)'
;MLYSEKVKAFTATHPCEEITVGGARYRYILEGEADGKTLVFLNGGMNTLEMWMDYVDALSDESRVLLFDYPQELRTNQALVTGMHAFFQKLGIETPIFIGASDGGMVAQIYVQKYPGETGGLILISTGGMDANTLKSLKKKYVLAPLMLWYMKHCNYEKLKPTLIKAGMRHIRNESAEEIAAAQNMFETIFKDYKQEKDVHISGLLADLMSL
;
A
#
# COMPACT_ATOMS: atom_id res chain seq x y z
N MET A 1 4.78 -0.29 23.43
CA MET A 1 5.11 0.93 22.65
C MET A 1 3.98 1.20 21.67
N LEU A 2 3.48 2.42 21.64
CA LEU A 2 2.41 2.81 20.71
C LEU A 2 2.89 2.79 19.26
N TYR A 3 2.01 2.58 18.31
CA TYR A 3 2.35 2.56 16.88
C TYR A 3 2.99 3.88 16.42
N SER A 4 2.47 5.02 16.88
CA SER A 4 3.04 6.35 16.60
C SER A 4 4.47 6.52 17.13
N GLU A 5 4.80 5.90 18.25
CA GLU A 5 6.16 5.89 18.81
C GLU A 5 7.10 5.01 17.98
N LYS A 6 6.61 3.84 17.53
CA LYS A 6 7.33 2.96 16.62
C LYS A 6 7.66 3.67 15.31
N VAL A 7 6.67 4.29 14.67
CA VAL A 7 6.87 5.05 13.43
C VAL A 7 7.93 6.14 13.62
N LYS A 8 7.86 6.90 14.73
CA LYS A 8 8.83 7.95 15.02
C LYS A 8 10.24 7.40 15.24
N ALA A 9 10.37 6.28 15.95
CA ALA A 9 11.66 5.63 16.18
C ALA A 9 12.23 5.09 14.85
N PHE A 10 11.42 4.40 14.08
CA PHE A 10 11.79 3.85 12.78
C PHE A 10 12.26 4.93 11.80
N THR A 11 11.49 6.00 11.62
CA THR A 11 11.86 7.08 10.70
C THR A 11 13.11 7.87 11.13
N ALA A 12 13.51 7.80 12.39
CA ALA A 12 14.76 8.40 12.88
C ALA A 12 15.99 7.56 12.50
N THR A 13 15.85 6.24 12.38
CA THR A 13 16.93 5.30 12.00
C THR A 13 16.92 4.94 10.52
N HIS A 14 15.75 4.98 9.87
CA HIS A 14 15.54 4.64 8.47
C HIS A 14 14.98 5.86 7.72
N PRO A 15 15.85 6.83 7.32
CA PRO A 15 15.40 8.01 6.61
C PRO A 15 14.88 7.64 5.23
N CYS A 16 13.70 8.16 4.88
CA CYS A 16 13.17 7.99 3.55
C CYS A 16 13.98 8.78 2.52
N GLU A 17 14.24 8.14 1.40
CA GLU A 17 14.74 8.78 0.19
C GLU A 17 13.57 9.23 -0.71
N GLU A 18 13.86 10.18 -1.59
CA GLU A 18 12.91 10.63 -2.61
C GLU A 18 13.56 10.61 -4.00
N ILE A 19 12.80 10.15 -4.99
CA ILE A 19 13.20 10.15 -6.39
C ILE A 19 12.01 10.45 -7.30
N THR A 20 12.25 11.20 -8.38
CA THR A 20 11.25 11.42 -9.42
C THR A 20 11.57 10.56 -10.63
N VAL A 21 10.62 9.73 -11.04
CA VAL A 21 10.73 8.86 -12.22
C VAL A 21 9.48 9.00 -13.07
N GLY A 22 9.65 9.35 -14.35
CA GLY A 22 8.53 9.53 -15.27
C GLY A 22 7.52 10.61 -14.85
N GLY A 23 7.95 11.59 -14.05
CA GLY A 23 7.08 12.65 -13.52
C GLY A 23 6.35 12.28 -12.22
N ALA A 24 6.49 11.05 -11.74
CA ALA A 24 5.94 10.59 -10.46
C ALA A 24 7.00 10.62 -9.35
N ARG A 25 6.65 11.14 -8.18
CA ARG A 25 7.54 11.25 -7.03
C ARG A 25 7.35 10.08 -6.09
N TYR A 26 8.41 9.29 -5.90
CA TYR A 26 8.46 8.16 -4.98
C TYR A 26 9.19 8.57 -3.70
N ARG A 27 8.58 8.32 -2.57
CA ARG A 27 9.18 8.30 -1.25
C ARG A 27 9.40 6.85 -0.88
N TYR A 28 10.62 6.46 -0.53
CA TYR A 28 10.96 5.06 -0.35
C TYR A 28 12.07 4.85 0.69
N ILE A 29 12.19 3.62 1.15
CA ILE A 29 13.30 3.08 1.93
C ILE A 29 13.81 1.86 1.17
N LEU A 30 15.11 1.80 0.92
CA LEU A 30 15.76 0.68 0.27
C LEU A 30 16.98 0.29 1.09
N GLU A 31 16.90 -0.82 1.78
CA GLU A 31 17.95 -1.30 2.68
C GLU A 31 18.29 -2.77 2.42
N GLY A 32 19.48 -3.20 2.89
CA GLY A 32 20.01 -4.54 2.75
C GLY A 32 20.99 -4.71 1.60
N GLU A 33 21.54 -5.91 1.47
CA GLU A 33 22.60 -6.24 0.53
C GLU A 33 22.14 -6.18 -0.92
N ALA A 34 22.92 -5.48 -1.76
CA ALA A 34 22.59 -5.24 -3.17
C ALA A 34 22.53 -6.54 -4.02
N ASP A 35 23.29 -7.56 -3.64
CA ASP A 35 23.34 -8.85 -4.35
C ASP A 35 22.24 -9.82 -3.87
N GLY A 36 21.48 -9.44 -2.85
CA GLY A 36 20.36 -10.22 -2.32
C GLY A 36 19.11 -10.15 -3.21
N LYS A 37 18.16 -11.05 -2.93
CA LYS A 37 16.81 -10.97 -3.51
C LYS A 37 16.14 -9.70 -3.01
N THR A 38 15.54 -8.93 -3.92
CA THR A 38 14.80 -7.74 -3.52
C THR A 38 13.36 -8.08 -3.16
N LEU A 39 13.02 -7.87 -1.90
CA LEU A 39 11.67 -7.98 -1.36
C LEU A 39 10.99 -6.62 -1.49
N VAL A 40 9.89 -6.56 -2.22
CA VAL A 40 9.14 -5.33 -2.48
C VAL A 40 7.79 -5.43 -1.79
N PHE A 41 7.56 -4.57 -0.80
CA PHE A 41 6.34 -4.54 -0.04
C PHE A 41 5.34 -3.56 -0.65
N LEU A 42 4.14 -4.07 -0.98
CA LEU A 42 3.08 -3.31 -1.63
C LEU A 42 1.93 -3.04 -0.65
N ASN A 43 1.64 -1.77 -0.47
CA ASN A 43 0.67 -1.28 0.49
C ASN A 43 -0.77 -1.65 0.09
N GLY A 44 -1.59 -1.99 1.09
CA GLY A 44 -3.03 -1.96 0.93
C GLY A 44 -3.56 -0.52 0.81
N GLY A 45 -4.80 -0.36 0.41
CA GLY A 45 -5.44 0.95 0.37
C GLY A 45 -5.39 1.65 1.72
N MET A 46 -5.11 2.95 1.73
CA MET A 46 -5.03 3.81 2.92
C MET A 46 -3.83 3.56 3.85
N ASN A 47 -2.83 2.80 3.43
CA ASN A 47 -1.61 2.56 4.20
C ASN A 47 -0.40 3.23 3.54
N THR A 48 0.56 3.61 4.38
CA THR A 48 1.86 4.13 3.97
C THR A 48 2.94 3.06 4.15
N LEU A 49 4.15 3.34 3.68
CA LEU A 49 5.27 2.41 3.76
C LEU A 49 5.58 1.96 5.20
N GLU A 50 5.27 2.79 6.20
CA GLU A 50 5.52 2.49 7.61
C GLU A 50 4.71 1.28 8.15
N MET A 51 3.67 0.83 7.45
CA MET A 51 2.97 -0.41 7.84
C MET A 51 3.88 -1.64 7.78
N TRP A 52 4.95 -1.57 7.01
CA TRP A 52 5.91 -2.64 6.79
C TRP A 52 7.23 -2.47 7.56
N MET A 53 7.32 -1.46 8.43
CA MET A 53 8.57 -1.09 9.10
C MET A 53 9.25 -2.23 9.86
N ASP A 54 8.46 -3.09 10.52
CA ASP A 54 8.99 -4.22 11.30
C ASP A 54 9.72 -5.28 10.42
N TYR A 55 9.53 -5.23 9.09
CA TYR A 55 10.17 -6.16 8.16
C TYR A 55 11.54 -5.67 7.64
N VAL A 56 11.84 -4.37 7.77
CA VAL A 56 13.15 -3.82 7.33
C VAL A 56 14.24 -4.42 8.20
N ASP A 57 14.18 -4.19 9.52
CA ASP A 57 15.16 -4.73 10.47
C ASP A 57 15.25 -6.26 10.44
N ALA A 58 14.11 -6.94 10.22
CA ALA A 58 14.06 -8.40 10.26
C ALA A 58 14.65 -9.08 9.02
N LEU A 59 14.71 -8.40 7.86
CA LEU A 59 15.01 -9.02 6.58
C LEU A 59 16.20 -8.40 5.84
N SER A 60 16.64 -7.20 6.23
CA SER A 60 17.72 -6.48 5.54
C SER A 60 19.10 -7.14 5.64
N ASP A 61 19.31 -8.01 6.63
CA ASP A 61 20.58 -8.77 6.76
C ASP A 61 20.74 -9.83 5.67
N GLU A 62 19.63 -10.37 5.12
CA GLU A 62 19.64 -11.48 4.15
C GLU A 62 19.07 -11.10 2.78
N SER A 63 18.40 -9.96 2.70
CA SER A 63 17.68 -9.53 1.50
C SER A 63 17.72 -8.02 1.35
N ARG A 64 17.57 -7.55 0.13
CA ARG A 64 17.32 -6.15 -0.14
C ARG A 64 15.81 -5.88 0.05
N VAL A 65 15.44 -4.92 0.89
CA VAL A 65 14.05 -4.61 1.25
C VAL A 65 13.67 -3.25 0.69
N LEU A 66 12.63 -3.19 -0.13
CA LEU A 66 12.07 -1.96 -0.66
C LEU A 66 10.68 -1.72 -0.07
N LEU A 67 10.54 -0.62 0.65
CA LEU A 67 9.27 -0.02 1.04
C LEU A 67 9.08 1.28 0.26
N PHE A 68 7.89 1.58 -0.21
CA PHE A 68 7.62 2.86 -0.88
C PHE A 68 6.15 3.26 -0.79
N ASP A 69 5.91 4.57 -0.84
CA ASP A 69 4.57 5.12 -0.97
C ASP A 69 4.17 5.21 -2.44
N TYR A 70 2.90 4.94 -2.74
CA TYR A 70 2.39 5.07 -4.09
C TYR A 70 2.29 6.54 -4.49
N PRO A 71 2.93 6.95 -5.62
CA PRO A 71 2.87 8.33 -6.09
C PRO A 71 1.45 8.80 -6.40
N GLN A 72 1.12 9.99 -5.94
CA GLN A 72 -0.20 10.59 -6.16
C GLN A 72 -0.50 10.92 -7.63
N GLU A 73 0.52 11.03 -8.44
CA GLU A 73 0.43 11.27 -9.88
C GLU A 73 -0.11 10.05 -10.63
N LEU A 74 0.07 8.84 -10.07
CA LEU A 74 -0.31 7.56 -10.68
C LEU A 74 -1.67 7.09 -10.17
N ARG A 75 -2.74 7.56 -10.80
CA ARG A 75 -4.12 7.46 -10.28
C ARG A 75 -4.84 6.14 -10.57
N THR A 76 -4.23 5.21 -11.29
CA THR A 76 -4.80 3.89 -11.58
C THR A 76 -3.78 2.83 -11.27
N ASN A 77 -4.21 1.60 -10.97
CA ASN A 77 -3.28 0.50 -10.74
C ASN A 77 -2.46 0.20 -12.00
N GLN A 78 -3.02 0.41 -13.19
CA GLN A 78 -2.29 0.27 -14.44
C GLN A 78 -1.18 1.32 -14.61
N ALA A 79 -1.45 2.57 -14.25
CA ALA A 79 -0.45 3.64 -14.25
C ALA A 79 0.61 3.38 -13.16
N LEU A 80 0.19 2.98 -11.96
CA LEU A 80 1.07 2.63 -10.87
C LEU A 80 2.04 1.50 -11.26
N VAL A 81 1.55 0.41 -11.83
CA VAL A 81 2.38 -0.72 -12.27
C VAL A 81 3.38 -0.30 -13.36
N THR A 82 2.96 0.58 -14.29
CA THR A 82 3.88 1.11 -15.30
C THR A 82 4.97 1.97 -14.68
N GLY A 83 4.59 2.84 -13.74
CA GLY A 83 5.53 3.68 -13.01
C GLY A 83 6.46 2.87 -12.11
N MET A 84 5.95 1.85 -11.43
CA MET A 84 6.75 0.91 -10.62
C MET A 84 7.84 0.21 -11.45
N HIS A 85 7.51 -0.24 -12.65
CA HIS A 85 8.49 -0.86 -13.54
C HIS A 85 9.66 0.09 -13.85
N ALA A 86 9.35 1.34 -14.23
CA ALA A 86 10.38 2.36 -14.47
C ALA A 86 11.17 2.72 -13.20
N PHE A 87 10.51 2.76 -12.04
CA PHE A 87 11.12 3.01 -10.74
C PHE A 87 12.09 1.87 -10.36
N PHE A 88 11.70 0.61 -10.54
CA PHE A 88 12.55 -0.54 -10.27
C PHE A 88 13.78 -0.57 -11.19
N GLN A 89 13.60 -0.29 -12.48
CA GLN A 89 14.73 -0.15 -13.42
C GLN A 89 15.72 0.93 -12.94
N LYS A 90 15.21 2.07 -12.43
CA LYS A 90 16.04 3.14 -11.90
C LYS A 90 16.83 2.75 -10.65
N LEU A 91 16.28 1.86 -9.82
CA LEU A 91 16.92 1.31 -8.62
C LEU A 91 17.76 0.05 -8.88
N GLY A 92 17.84 -0.44 -10.13
CA GLY A 92 18.54 -1.67 -10.47
C GLY A 92 17.86 -2.93 -9.89
N ILE A 93 16.53 -2.93 -9.80
CA ILE A 93 15.75 -4.08 -9.34
C ILE A 93 15.18 -4.80 -10.56
N GLU A 94 15.69 -6.01 -10.86
CA GLU A 94 15.31 -6.76 -12.07
C GLU A 94 14.20 -7.79 -11.81
N THR A 95 14.29 -8.55 -10.72
CA THR A 95 13.37 -9.65 -10.40
C THR A 95 12.84 -9.53 -8.97
N PRO A 96 11.97 -8.54 -8.69
CA PRO A 96 11.43 -8.33 -7.35
C PRO A 96 10.59 -9.53 -6.88
N ILE A 97 10.66 -9.83 -5.57
CA ILE A 97 9.69 -10.69 -4.89
C ILE A 97 8.66 -9.76 -4.24
N PHE A 98 7.43 -9.80 -4.73
CA PHE A 98 6.38 -8.96 -4.18
C PHE A 98 5.72 -9.57 -2.96
N ILE A 99 5.55 -8.76 -1.92
CA ILE A 99 4.72 -9.03 -0.76
C ILE A 99 3.59 -8.00 -0.77
N GLY A 100 2.39 -8.40 -1.21
CA GLY A 100 1.27 -7.48 -1.41
C GLY A 100 0.08 -7.79 -0.51
N ALA A 101 -0.37 -6.79 0.26
CA ALA A 101 -1.55 -6.90 1.11
C ALA A 101 -2.75 -6.18 0.49
N SER A 102 -3.94 -6.81 0.51
CA SER A 102 -5.19 -6.23 0.03
C SER A 102 -5.05 -5.69 -1.41
N ASP A 103 -5.20 -4.37 -1.62
CA ASP A 103 -4.97 -3.71 -2.92
C ASP A 103 -3.54 -3.90 -3.45
N GLY A 104 -2.53 -3.87 -2.59
CA GLY A 104 -1.13 -4.16 -2.97
C GLY A 104 -0.95 -5.55 -3.57
N GLY A 105 -1.73 -6.54 -3.13
CA GLY A 105 -1.74 -7.86 -3.76
C GLY A 105 -2.39 -7.86 -5.16
N MET A 106 -3.36 -6.99 -5.41
CA MET A 106 -3.94 -6.80 -6.75
C MET A 106 -2.93 -6.10 -7.67
N VAL A 107 -2.24 -5.06 -7.18
CA VAL A 107 -1.14 -4.37 -7.89
C VAL A 107 -0.05 -5.37 -8.29
N ALA A 108 0.37 -6.24 -7.36
CA ALA A 108 1.36 -7.30 -7.65
C ALA A 108 0.90 -8.23 -8.78
N GLN A 109 -0.35 -8.69 -8.75
CA GLN A 109 -0.92 -9.55 -9.80
C GLN A 109 -0.96 -8.85 -11.17
N ILE A 110 -1.31 -7.55 -11.21
CA ILE A 110 -1.29 -6.75 -12.45
C ILE A 110 0.14 -6.63 -12.96
N TYR A 111 1.14 -6.42 -12.08
CA TYR A 111 2.54 -6.33 -12.47
C TYR A 111 3.00 -7.64 -13.16
N VAL A 112 2.74 -8.79 -12.54
CA VAL A 112 3.10 -10.10 -13.09
C VAL A 112 2.45 -10.36 -14.46
N GLN A 113 1.19 -9.94 -14.64
CA GLN A 113 0.50 -10.07 -15.92
C GLN A 113 1.09 -9.17 -17.00
N LYS A 114 1.51 -7.96 -16.63
CA LYS A 114 2.03 -6.97 -17.57
C LYS A 114 3.49 -7.20 -17.94
N TYR A 115 4.29 -7.70 -17.00
CA TYR A 115 5.72 -7.95 -17.15
C TYR A 115 6.06 -9.41 -16.80
N PRO A 116 5.61 -10.38 -17.64
CA PRO A 116 5.84 -11.79 -17.39
C PRO A 116 7.34 -12.11 -17.43
N GLY A 117 7.80 -12.87 -16.44
CA GLY A 117 9.22 -13.23 -16.33
C GLY A 117 10.10 -12.23 -15.57
N GLU A 118 9.59 -11.05 -15.22
CA GLU A 118 10.33 -10.03 -14.46
C GLU A 118 9.98 -10.04 -12.97
N THR A 119 9.53 -11.17 -12.44
CA THR A 119 9.14 -11.31 -11.01
C THR A 119 9.78 -12.57 -10.44
N GLY A 120 10.51 -12.42 -9.35
CA GLY A 120 11.17 -13.51 -8.63
C GLY A 120 10.24 -14.34 -7.75
N GLY A 121 9.11 -13.77 -7.34
CA GLY A 121 8.12 -14.42 -6.49
C GLY A 121 6.96 -13.52 -6.11
N LEU A 122 5.90 -14.14 -5.54
CA LEU A 122 4.67 -13.45 -5.18
C LEU A 122 4.11 -14.00 -3.87
N ILE A 123 3.94 -13.14 -2.87
CA ILE A 123 3.28 -13.42 -1.60
C ILE A 123 2.05 -12.53 -1.51
N LEU A 124 0.88 -13.14 -1.46
CA LEU A 124 -0.41 -12.45 -1.45
C LEU A 124 -1.07 -12.58 -0.08
N ILE A 125 -1.38 -11.44 0.55
CA ILE A 125 -1.95 -11.36 1.89
C ILE A 125 -3.32 -10.71 1.82
N SER A 126 -4.37 -11.45 2.18
CA SER A 126 -5.76 -10.94 2.27
C SER A 126 -6.20 -10.13 1.05
N THR A 127 -5.87 -10.59 -0.16
CA THR A 127 -6.18 -9.93 -1.42
C THR A 127 -7.20 -10.71 -2.26
N GLY A 128 -7.82 -10.04 -3.21
CA GLY A 128 -8.66 -10.67 -4.23
C GLY A 128 -7.84 -11.13 -5.44
N GLY A 129 -8.37 -12.13 -6.17
CA GLY A 129 -7.82 -12.50 -7.48
C GLY A 129 -8.11 -11.42 -8.53
N MET A 130 -7.24 -11.32 -9.54
CA MET A 130 -7.43 -10.43 -10.70
C MET A 130 -7.99 -11.20 -11.93
N ASP A 131 -8.66 -12.33 -11.69
CA ASP A 131 -9.37 -13.05 -12.72
C ASP A 131 -10.71 -12.39 -13.10
N ALA A 132 -11.19 -12.65 -14.32
CA ALA A 132 -12.40 -12.03 -14.88
C ALA A 132 -13.67 -12.24 -14.03
N ASN A 133 -13.81 -13.39 -13.36
CA ASN A 133 -14.97 -13.68 -12.53
C ASN A 133 -14.94 -12.89 -11.23
N THR A 134 -13.78 -12.81 -10.59
CA THR A 134 -13.56 -12.00 -9.38
C THR A 134 -13.80 -10.52 -9.67
N LEU A 135 -13.25 -10.01 -10.77
CA LEU A 135 -13.45 -8.61 -11.20
C LEU A 135 -14.93 -8.30 -11.47
N LYS A 136 -15.64 -9.22 -12.14
CA LYS A 136 -17.10 -9.08 -12.37
C LYS A 136 -17.90 -9.06 -11.07
N SER A 137 -17.51 -9.87 -10.09
CA SER A 137 -18.12 -9.90 -8.76
C SER A 137 -17.85 -8.59 -8.00
N LEU A 138 -16.62 -8.09 -8.04
CA LEU A 138 -16.23 -6.82 -7.44
C LEU A 138 -17.00 -5.65 -8.07
N LYS A 139 -17.14 -5.60 -9.40
CA LYS A 139 -17.97 -4.60 -10.09
C LYS A 139 -19.39 -4.55 -9.56
N LYS A 140 -20.03 -5.71 -9.40
CA LYS A 140 -21.39 -5.79 -8.85
C LYS A 140 -21.46 -5.28 -7.41
N LYS A 141 -20.50 -5.68 -6.58
CA LYS A 141 -20.40 -5.29 -5.17
C LYS A 141 -20.17 -3.80 -4.99
N TYR A 142 -19.39 -3.19 -5.87
CA TYR A 142 -18.99 -1.78 -5.81
C TYR A 142 -19.74 -0.87 -6.79
N VAL A 143 -20.95 -1.26 -7.22
CA VAL A 143 -21.79 -0.46 -8.14
C VAL A 143 -22.03 0.97 -7.63
N LEU A 144 -22.06 1.16 -6.31
CA LEU A 144 -22.21 2.48 -5.67
C LEU A 144 -20.87 3.16 -5.34
N ALA A 145 -19.74 2.56 -5.75
CA ALA A 145 -18.42 3.11 -5.47
C ALA A 145 -18.20 4.54 -5.99
N PRO A 146 -18.71 4.94 -7.18
CA PRO A 146 -18.60 6.33 -7.62
C PRO A 146 -19.26 7.32 -6.67
N LEU A 147 -20.43 6.97 -6.13
CA LEU A 147 -21.12 7.80 -5.14
C LEU A 147 -20.36 7.86 -3.82
N MET A 148 -19.80 6.75 -3.39
CA MET A 148 -18.97 6.67 -2.18
C MET A 148 -17.71 7.53 -2.34
N LEU A 149 -17.02 7.46 -3.47
CA LEU A 149 -15.85 8.29 -3.79
C LEU A 149 -16.21 9.77 -3.80
N TRP A 150 -17.30 10.12 -4.47
CA TRP A 150 -17.79 11.50 -4.49
C TRP A 150 -18.06 12.01 -3.06
N TYR A 151 -18.72 11.19 -2.23
CA TYR A 151 -18.96 11.52 -0.82
C TYR A 151 -17.64 11.69 -0.06
N MET A 152 -16.71 10.76 -0.17
CA MET A 152 -15.40 10.83 0.49
C MET A 152 -14.60 12.07 0.05
N LYS A 153 -14.69 12.45 -1.21
CA LYS A 153 -14.02 13.63 -1.77
C LYS A 153 -14.58 14.95 -1.22
N HIS A 154 -15.90 15.02 -0.99
CA HIS A 154 -16.60 16.26 -0.62
C HIS A 154 -16.98 16.32 0.87
N CYS A 155 -16.90 15.22 1.61
CA CYS A 155 -17.20 15.21 3.05
C CYS A 155 -16.11 15.90 3.86
N ASN A 156 -16.53 16.41 5.03
CA ASN A 156 -15.57 16.87 6.03
C ASN A 156 -14.83 15.65 6.60
N TYR A 157 -13.52 15.59 6.36
CA TYR A 157 -12.68 14.45 6.77
C TYR A 157 -12.69 14.23 8.29
N GLU A 158 -12.69 15.29 9.09
CA GLU A 158 -12.73 15.19 10.55
C GLU A 158 -14.00 14.48 11.06
N LYS A 159 -15.09 14.57 10.30
CA LYS A 159 -16.32 13.81 10.58
C LYS A 159 -16.27 12.36 10.11
N LEU A 160 -15.52 12.10 9.04
CA LEU A 160 -15.35 10.75 8.48
C LEU A 160 -14.37 9.89 9.28
N LYS A 161 -13.29 10.50 9.77
CA LYS A 161 -12.20 9.84 10.48
C LYS A 161 -12.65 8.89 11.61
N PRO A 162 -13.56 9.30 12.54
CA PRO A 162 -14.03 8.39 13.59
C PRO A 162 -14.78 7.18 13.05
N THR A 163 -15.48 7.34 11.93
CA THR A 163 -16.19 6.24 11.26
C THR A 163 -15.23 5.23 10.64
N LEU A 164 -14.15 5.70 10.02
CA LEU A 164 -13.09 4.86 9.45
C LEU A 164 -12.36 4.08 10.55
N ILE A 165 -11.97 4.74 11.63
CA ILE A 165 -11.35 4.11 12.80
C ILE A 165 -12.28 3.03 13.37
N LYS A 166 -13.54 3.35 13.61
CA LYS A 166 -14.54 2.39 14.09
C LYS A 166 -14.71 1.19 13.14
N ALA A 167 -14.65 1.43 11.84
CA ALA A 167 -14.74 0.35 10.84
C ALA A 167 -13.52 -0.58 10.91
N GLY A 168 -12.30 -0.05 11.02
CA GLY A 168 -11.09 -0.82 11.24
C GLY A 168 -11.12 -1.64 12.53
N MET A 169 -11.54 -1.02 13.62
CA MET A 169 -11.63 -1.66 14.94
C MET A 169 -12.66 -2.81 15.01
N ARG A 170 -13.61 -2.91 14.08
CA ARG A 170 -14.62 -4.01 14.08
C ARG A 170 -14.02 -5.41 13.96
N HIS A 171 -12.85 -5.52 13.39
CA HIS A 171 -12.17 -6.80 13.18
C HIS A 171 -11.30 -7.21 14.38
N ILE A 172 -11.08 -6.29 15.31
CA ILE A 172 -10.31 -6.54 16.53
C ILE A 172 -11.28 -6.99 17.61
N ARG A 173 -11.29 -8.31 17.84
CA ARG A 173 -12.20 -8.96 18.80
C ARG A 173 -11.40 -9.89 19.68
N ASN A 174 -11.82 -9.99 20.95
CA ASN A 174 -11.23 -10.87 21.97
C ASN A 174 -9.76 -10.55 22.32
N GLU A 175 -9.35 -9.30 22.10
CA GLU A 175 -8.03 -8.81 22.45
C GLU A 175 -8.02 -8.17 23.83
N SER A 176 -6.85 -8.05 24.44
CA SER A 176 -6.68 -7.33 25.70
C SER A 176 -6.94 -5.83 25.54
N ALA A 177 -7.19 -5.13 26.63
CA ALA A 177 -7.38 -3.69 26.60
C ALA A 177 -6.15 -2.94 26.06
N GLU A 178 -4.94 -3.48 26.25
CA GLU A 178 -3.69 -2.92 25.73
C GLU A 178 -3.60 -3.08 24.21
N GLU A 179 -3.95 -4.24 23.66
CA GLU A 179 -3.97 -4.51 22.22
C GLU A 179 -5.02 -3.65 21.50
N ILE A 180 -6.20 -3.49 22.12
CA ILE A 180 -7.25 -2.60 21.61
C ILE A 180 -6.75 -1.15 21.56
N ALA A 181 -6.09 -0.67 22.60
CA ALA A 181 -5.53 0.68 22.64
C ALA A 181 -4.39 0.87 21.62
N ALA A 182 -3.53 -0.14 21.44
CA ALA A 182 -2.47 -0.13 20.42
C ALA A 182 -3.04 -0.08 19.01
N ALA A 183 -4.06 -0.88 18.72
CA ALA A 183 -4.74 -0.88 17.43
C ALA A 183 -5.47 0.44 17.15
N GLN A 184 -6.13 1.02 18.14
CA GLN A 184 -6.75 2.33 18.02
C GLN A 184 -5.72 3.40 17.69
N ASN A 185 -4.57 3.43 18.40
CA ASN A 185 -3.48 4.35 18.11
C ASN A 185 -2.90 4.17 16.71
N MET A 186 -2.79 2.92 16.23
CA MET A 186 -2.37 2.62 14.86
C MET A 186 -3.33 3.27 13.84
N PHE A 187 -4.64 3.03 13.95
CA PHE A 187 -5.61 3.64 13.04
C PHE A 187 -5.64 5.16 13.13
N GLU A 188 -5.53 5.74 14.33
CA GLU A 188 -5.46 7.19 14.51
C GLU A 188 -4.22 7.77 13.84
N THR A 189 -3.08 7.09 13.91
CA THR A 189 -1.82 7.50 13.27
C THR A 189 -1.92 7.41 11.76
N ILE A 190 -2.40 6.29 11.21
CA ILE A 190 -2.62 6.09 9.77
C ILE A 190 -3.56 7.18 9.20
N PHE A 191 -4.66 7.46 9.89
CA PHE A 191 -5.63 8.45 9.43
C PHE A 191 -5.29 9.90 9.77
N LYS A 192 -4.22 10.17 10.52
CA LYS A 192 -3.83 11.54 10.87
C LYS A 192 -3.53 12.37 9.63
N ASP A 193 -2.73 11.83 8.72
CA ASP A 193 -2.23 12.52 7.54
C ASP A 193 -2.98 12.15 6.26
N TYR A 194 -3.93 11.23 6.34
CA TYR A 194 -4.73 10.74 5.22
C TYR A 194 -5.47 11.84 4.43
N LYS A 195 -5.67 13.00 5.03
CA LYS A 195 -6.34 14.15 4.41
C LYS A 195 -5.64 14.65 3.14
N GLN A 196 -4.33 14.52 3.04
CA GLN A 196 -3.54 14.96 1.89
C GLN A 196 -3.52 13.92 0.76
N GLU A 197 -3.71 12.64 1.10
CA GLU A 197 -3.61 11.49 0.19
C GLU A 197 -4.97 10.90 -0.22
N LYS A 198 -6.09 11.47 0.27
CA LYS A 198 -7.41 10.86 0.16
C LYS A 198 -7.95 10.66 -1.26
N ASP A 199 -7.25 11.15 -2.27
CA ASP A 199 -7.73 11.08 -3.64
C ASP A 199 -7.17 9.90 -4.46
N VAL A 200 -6.12 9.20 -3.99
CA VAL A 200 -5.32 8.39 -4.91
C VAL A 200 -5.58 6.90 -4.86
N HIS A 201 -5.52 6.27 -3.68
CA HIS A 201 -5.50 4.80 -3.64
C HIS A 201 -6.87 4.14 -3.77
N ILE A 202 -7.90 4.68 -3.14
CA ILE A 202 -9.27 4.16 -3.33
C ILE A 202 -9.77 4.46 -4.74
N SER A 203 -9.39 5.61 -5.31
CA SER A 203 -9.79 5.97 -6.67
C SER A 203 -9.09 5.11 -7.72
N GLY A 204 -7.86 4.65 -7.49
CA GLY A 204 -7.11 3.80 -8.41
C GLY A 204 -7.78 2.45 -8.64
N LEU A 205 -8.04 1.69 -7.57
CA LEU A 205 -8.75 0.42 -7.65
C LEU A 205 -10.13 0.57 -8.29
N LEU A 206 -10.88 1.61 -7.92
CA LEU A 206 -12.23 1.83 -8.45
C LEU A 206 -12.21 2.31 -9.90
N ALA A 207 -11.22 3.11 -10.31
CA ALA A 207 -11.03 3.48 -11.70
C ALA A 207 -10.72 2.25 -12.56
N ASP A 208 -9.87 1.35 -12.09
CA ASP A 208 -9.58 0.08 -12.79
C ASP A 208 -10.81 -0.82 -12.86
N LEU A 209 -11.57 -0.96 -11.77
CA LEU A 209 -12.82 -1.73 -11.77
C LEU A 209 -13.89 -1.15 -12.70
N MET A 210 -13.89 0.16 -12.93
CA MET A 210 -14.83 0.83 -13.84
C MET A 210 -14.38 0.80 -15.28
N SER A 211 -13.10 0.64 -15.57
CA SER A 211 -12.54 0.55 -16.92
C SER A 211 -12.61 -0.84 -17.53
N LEU A 212 -12.86 -1.85 -16.71
CA LEU A 212 -13.10 -3.25 -17.13
C LEU A 212 -14.57 -3.44 -17.52
#